data_5be92a223ada9c979c575e1b7c7cceb5
#
_entry.id   5be92a223ada9c979c575e1b7c7cceb5
#
_cell.length_a   1.000
_cell.length_b   1.000
_cell.length_c   1.000
_cell.angle_alpha   90.00
_cell.angle_beta   90.00
_cell.angle_gamma   90.00
#
_symmetry.space_group_name_H-M   'P 1'
#
loop_
_entity.id
_entity.type
_entity.pdbx_description
1 polymer ?
#
loop_
_entity_poly.entity_id
_entity_poly.type
_entity_poly.pdbx_seq_one_letter_code
_entity_poly.pdbx_strand_id
1 'polypeptide(L)'
;TVFDNVAFAMRCIGAKEKEVRKRVPYILSLVGLASKARNLPTELSGGEQQRVALARALVNNAGLIIADEPTGNIDPEMSYEIVDLLNHINANGTTVVMVTHEHNLVRHFHHRVITIEQGAVVSDSEDTEALPDDYATIERDYASDASNAERAAAAAAAVQNIASSETVEDRVAKQK
;
A
#
# COMPACT_ATOMS: atom_id res chain seq x y z
N THR A 1 6.03 -11.25 -16.26
CA THR A 1 5.77 -9.80 -16.30
C THR A 1 5.26 -9.29 -14.96
N VAL A 2 5.20 -7.95 -14.81
CA VAL A 2 4.56 -7.29 -13.66
C VAL A 2 3.11 -7.75 -13.53
N PHE A 3 2.38 -7.78 -14.65
CA PHE A 3 1.02 -8.30 -14.68
C PHE A 3 0.94 -9.73 -14.12
N ASP A 4 1.80 -10.63 -14.54
CA ASP A 4 1.77 -12.02 -14.10
C ASP A 4 2.14 -12.19 -12.63
N ASN A 5 3.03 -11.33 -12.11
CA ASN A 5 3.36 -11.30 -10.70
C ASN A 5 2.13 -11.01 -9.82
N VAL A 6 1.34 -10.02 -10.21
CA VAL A 6 0.11 -9.67 -9.47
C VAL A 6 -0.99 -10.71 -9.73
N ALA A 7 -1.15 -11.16 -10.98
CA ALA A 7 -2.12 -12.18 -11.38
C ALA A 7 -1.89 -13.52 -10.65
N PHE A 8 -0.65 -13.84 -10.33
CA PHE A 8 -0.29 -15.07 -9.63
C PHE A 8 -1.04 -15.19 -8.30
N ALA A 9 -1.12 -14.12 -7.52
CA ALA A 9 -1.83 -14.13 -6.24
C ALA A 9 -3.32 -14.47 -6.39
N MET A 10 -3.97 -13.99 -7.45
CA MET A 10 -5.36 -14.34 -7.76
C MET A 10 -5.51 -15.78 -8.24
N ARG A 11 -4.59 -16.24 -9.08
CA ARG A 11 -4.59 -17.61 -9.60
C ARG A 11 -4.40 -18.65 -8.49
N CYS A 12 -3.59 -18.34 -7.47
CA CYS A 12 -3.39 -19.22 -6.31
C CYS A 12 -4.68 -19.48 -5.52
N ILE A 13 -5.63 -18.55 -5.52
CA ILE A 13 -6.94 -18.73 -4.86
C ILE A 13 -8.04 -19.22 -5.82
N GLY A 14 -7.67 -19.62 -7.05
CA GLY A 14 -8.61 -20.18 -8.03
C GLY A 14 -9.47 -19.15 -8.77
N ALA A 15 -9.07 -17.87 -8.79
CA ALA A 15 -9.81 -16.83 -9.51
C ALA A 15 -9.89 -17.13 -11.01
N LYS A 16 -11.05 -16.86 -11.63
CA LYS A 16 -11.26 -17.06 -13.07
C LYS A 16 -10.44 -16.04 -13.86
N GLU A 17 -9.91 -16.45 -15.01
CA GLU A 17 -9.06 -15.58 -15.84
C GLU A 17 -9.78 -14.29 -16.28
N LYS A 18 -11.09 -14.31 -16.44
CA LYS A 18 -11.91 -13.11 -16.71
C LYS A 18 -11.81 -12.08 -15.57
N GLU A 19 -11.77 -12.54 -14.33
CA GLU A 19 -11.63 -11.68 -13.13
C GLU A 19 -10.21 -11.13 -13.02
N VAL A 20 -9.21 -11.98 -13.27
CA VAL A 20 -7.80 -11.60 -13.30
C VAL A 20 -7.57 -10.46 -14.30
N ARG A 21 -8.07 -10.61 -15.54
CA ARG A 21 -7.94 -9.60 -16.61
C ARG A 21 -8.63 -8.28 -16.29
N LYS A 22 -9.64 -8.27 -15.45
CA LYS A 22 -10.33 -7.05 -15.01
C LYS A 22 -9.59 -6.41 -13.82
N ARG A 23 -9.21 -7.24 -12.82
CA ARG A 23 -8.74 -6.73 -11.54
C ARG A 23 -7.26 -6.33 -11.54
N VAL A 24 -6.38 -7.11 -12.16
CA VAL A 24 -4.94 -6.82 -12.15
C VAL A 24 -4.62 -5.46 -12.77
N PRO A 25 -5.14 -5.07 -13.96
CA PRO A 25 -4.89 -3.73 -14.50
C PRO A 25 -5.39 -2.61 -13.57
N TYR A 26 -6.52 -2.82 -12.91
CA TYR A 26 -7.07 -1.87 -11.94
C TYR A 26 -6.12 -1.67 -10.74
N ILE A 27 -5.65 -2.76 -10.13
CA ILE A 27 -4.70 -2.69 -9.02
C ILE A 27 -3.36 -2.07 -9.44
N LEU A 28 -2.87 -2.41 -10.64
CA LEU A 28 -1.66 -1.77 -11.17
C LEU A 28 -1.83 -0.26 -11.40
N SER A 29 -3.01 0.18 -11.79
CA SER A 29 -3.33 1.61 -11.88
C SER A 29 -3.31 2.26 -10.50
N LEU A 30 -3.85 1.60 -9.47
CA LEU A 30 -3.87 2.08 -8.10
C LEU A 30 -2.47 2.34 -7.54
N VAL A 31 -1.52 1.44 -7.82
CA VAL A 31 -0.13 1.59 -7.38
C VAL A 31 0.75 2.37 -8.37
N GLY A 32 0.17 3.03 -9.38
CA GLY A 32 0.89 3.84 -10.36
C GLY A 32 1.72 3.05 -11.39
N LEU A 33 1.44 1.75 -11.59
CA LEU A 33 2.22 0.87 -12.46
C LEU A 33 1.46 0.39 -13.71
N ALA A 34 0.38 1.06 -14.11
CA ALA A 34 -0.42 0.65 -15.27
C ALA A 34 0.40 0.55 -16.57
N SER A 35 1.29 1.52 -16.83
CA SER A 35 2.18 1.56 -18.00
C SER A 35 3.26 0.48 -17.99
N LYS A 36 3.58 -0.07 -16.80
CA LYS A 36 4.64 -1.07 -16.59
C LYS A 36 4.12 -2.51 -16.57
N ALA A 37 2.84 -2.74 -16.82
CA ALA A 37 2.20 -4.06 -16.73
C ALA A 37 2.91 -5.16 -17.55
N ARG A 38 3.51 -4.80 -18.68
CA ARG A 38 4.21 -5.72 -19.57
C ARG A 38 5.70 -5.86 -19.27
N ASN A 39 6.28 -4.99 -18.47
CA ASN A 39 7.68 -5.02 -18.11
C ASN A 39 8.02 -6.26 -17.27
N LEU A 40 9.29 -6.65 -17.29
CA LEU A 40 9.83 -7.64 -16.36
C LEU A 40 10.19 -6.95 -15.02
N PRO A 41 10.13 -7.64 -13.88
CA PRO A 41 10.54 -7.09 -12.59
C PRO A 41 11.96 -6.51 -12.58
N THR A 42 12.86 -7.08 -13.36
CA THR A 42 14.26 -6.63 -13.52
C THR A 42 14.42 -5.30 -14.24
N GLU A 43 13.37 -4.82 -14.90
CA GLU A 43 13.33 -3.53 -15.60
C GLU A 43 12.77 -2.41 -14.72
N LEU A 44 12.41 -2.72 -13.47
CA LEU A 44 11.80 -1.80 -12.52
C LEU A 44 12.83 -1.26 -11.52
N SER A 45 12.64 -0.01 -11.08
CA SER A 45 13.34 0.54 -9.93
C SER A 45 12.94 -0.20 -8.64
N GLY A 46 13.73 -0.04 -7.56
CA GLY A 46 13.43 -0.65 -6.25
C GLY A 46 12.04 -0.25 -5.75
N GLY A 47 11.68 1.03 -5.80
CA GLY A 47 10.36 1.50 -5.41
C GLY A 47 9.23 0.99 -6.30
N GLU A 48 9.46 0.84 -7.62
CA GLU A 48 8.47 0.21 -8.51
C GLU A 48 8.28 -1.29 -8.17
N GLN A 49 9.35 -2.01 -7.83
CA GLN A 49 9.26 -3.40 -7.36
C GLN A 49 8.47 -3.52 -6.05
N GLN A 50 8.66 -2.58 -5.14
CA GLN A 50 7.93 -2.52 -3.88
C GLN A 50 6.43 -2.26 -4.12
N ARG A 51 6.08 -1.37 -5.05
CA ARG A 51 4.68 -1.16 -5.48
C ARG A 51 4.08 -2.41 -6.15
N VAL A 52 4.86 -3.23 -6.86
CA VAL A 52 4.38 -4.54 -7.35
C VAL A 52 4.08 -5.49 -6.20
N ALA A 53 4.92 -5.53 -5.15
CA ALA A 53 4.67 -6.35 -3.97
C ALA A 53 3.38 -5.91 -3.25
N LEU A 54 3.16 -4.61 -3.12
CA LEU A 54 1.93 -4.05 -2.56
C LEU A 54 0.70 -4.39 -3.43
N ALA A 55 0.81 -4.30 -4.75
CA ALA A 55 -0.25 -4.71 -5.67
C ALA A 55 -0.64 -6.19 -5.49
N ARG A 56 0.34 -7.07 -5.26
CA ARG A 56 0.08 -8.48 -4.97
C ARG A 56 -0.70 -8.69 -3.66
N ALA A 57 -0.40 -7.92 -2.63
CA ALA A 57 -1.12 -7.98 -1.37
C ALA A 57 -2.58 -7.50 -1.51
N LEU A 58 -2.80 -6.47 -2.32
CA LEU A 58 -4.10 -5.82 -2.50
C LEU A 58 -5.06 -6.56 -3.45
N VAL A 59 -4.53 -7.34 -4.39
CA VAL A 59 -5.33 -7.87 -5.51
C VAL A 59 -6.47 -8.78 -5.07
N ASN A 60 -6.35 -9.44 -3.92
CA ASN A 60 -7.33 -10.36 -3.36
C ASN A 60 -8.27 -9.74 -2.31
N ASN A 61 -8.33 -8.42 -2.18
CA ASN A 61 -9.15 -7.73 -1.16
C ASN A 61 -8.83 -8.22 0.27
N ALA A 62 -7.57 -8.20 0.64
CA ALA A 62 -7.16 -8.56 2.00
C ALA A 62 -7.78 -7.59 3.02
N GLY A 63 -8.39 -8.11 4.09
CA GLY A 63 -8.86 -7.31 5.22
C GLY A 63 -7.74 -6.85 6.17
N LEU A 64 -6.57 -7.49 6.05
CA LEU A 64 -5.36 -7.18 6.82
C LEU A 64 -4.14 -7.21 5.88
N ILE A 65 -3.32 -6.18 5.96
CA ILE A 65 -2.01 -6.09 5.30
C ILE A 65 -0.94 -6.00 6.38
N ILE A 66 0.07 -6.83 6.28
CA ILE A 66 1.29 -6.75 7.08
C ILE A 66 2.42 -6.34 6.14
N ALA A 67 2.96 -5.16 6.37
CA ALA A 67 4.05 -4.58 5.60
C ALA A 67 5.32 -4.55 6.45
N ASP A 68 6.27 -5.41 6.14
CA ASP A 68 7.55 -5.52 6.82
C ASP A 68 8.60 -4.75 6.02
N GLU A 69 9.11 -3.65 6.60
CA GLU A 69 10.05 -2.71 5.97
C GLU A 69 9.64 -2.30 4.53
N PRO A 70 8.41 -1.80 4.32
CA PRO A 70 7.90 -1.55 2.97
C PRO A 70 8.65 -0.44 2.23
N THR A 71 9.46 0.34 2.93
CA THR A 71 10.25 1.47 2.43
C THR A 71 11.75 1.18 2.39
N GLY A 72 12.15 -0.04 2.74
CA GLY A 72 13.56 -0.43 2.74
C GLY A 72 14.22 -0.31 1.37
N ASN A 73 15.40 0.32 1.31
CA ASN A 73 16.23 0.50 0.10
C ASN A 73 15.59 1.35 -1.02
N ILE A 74 14.67 2.22 -0.70
CA ILE A 74 14.12 3.20 -1.64
C ILE A 74 14.41 4.61 -1.16
N ASP A 75 14.30 5.60 -2.07
CA ASP A 75 14.52 6.98 -1.72
C ASP A 75 13.42 7.52 -0.79
N PRO A 76 13.71 8.58 0.00
CA PRO A 76 12.76 9.11 0.97
C PRO A 76 11.43 9.58 0.37
N GLU A 77 11.43 10.20 -0.81
CA GLU A 77 10.21 10.68 -1.47
C GLU A 77 9.28 9.52 -1.82
N MET A 78 9.84 8.46 -2.39
CA MET A 78 9.10 7.22 -2.69
C MET A 78 8.63 6.50 -1.42
N SER A 79 9.35 6.63 -0.31
CA SER A 79 8.95 6.08 0.99
C SER A 79 7.65 6.71 1.48
N TYR A 80 7.54 8.03 1.38
CA TYR A 80 6.29 8.75 1.72
C TYR A 80 5.14 8.33 0.80
N GLU A 81 5.36 8.20 -0.52
CA GLU A 81 4.32 7.72 -1.46
C GLU A 81 3.77 6.33 -1.08
N ILE A 82 4.66 5.41 -0.65
CA ILE A 82 4.25 4.05 -0.26
C ILE A 82 3.43 4.07 1.03
N VAL A 83 3.87 4.83 2.03
CA VAL A 83 3.14 4.91 3.31
C VAL A 83 1.81 5.66 3.12
N ASP A 84 1.77 6.70 2.30
CA ASP A 84 0.54 7.40 1.96
C ASP A 84 -0.46 6.47 1.27
N LEU A 85 -0.01 5.63 0.34
CA LEU A 85 -0.85 4.60 -0.28
C LEU A 85 -1.39 3.60 0.76
N LEU A 86 -0.56 3.14 1.70
CA LEU A 86 -1.01 2.27 2.80
C LEU A 86 -2.03 2.97 3.70
N ASN A 87 -1.84 4.26 3.96
CA ASN A 87 -2.77 5.09 4.73
C ASN A 87 -4.14 5.21 4.05
N HIS A 88 -4.16 5.46 2.74
CA HIS A 88 -5.39 5.47 1.96
C HIS A 88 -6.10 4.11 1.96
N ILE A 89 -5.37 3.01 1.89
CA ILE A 89 -5.91 1.66 1.99
C ILE A 89 -6.56 1.43 3.35
N ASN A 90 -5.89 1.88 4.43
CA ASN A 90 -6.42 1.80 5.79
C ASN A 90 -7.70 2.62 5.96
N ALA A 91 -7.71 3.87 5.49
CA ALA A 91 -8.88 4.75 5.53
C ALA A 91 -10.12 4.14 4.83
N ASN A 92 -9.92 3.18 3.91
CA ASN A 92 -10.98 2.46 3.22
C ASN A 92 -11.32 1.09 3.86
N GLY A 93 -10.93 0.88 5.11
CA GLY A 93 -11.38 -0.24 5.94
C GLY A 93 -10.46 -1.45 5.97
N THR A 94 -9.30 -1.44 5.30
CA THR A 94 -8.28 -2.48 5.43
C THR A 94 -7.41 -2.19 6.66
N THR A 95 -7.24 -3.16 7.54
CA THR A 95 -6.27 -3.04 8.64
C THR A 95 -4.85 -3.10 8.08
N VAL A 96 -4.01 -2.14 8.45
CA VAL A 96 -2.59 -2.13 8.06
C VAL A 96 -1.72 -2.22 9.29
N VAL A 97 -0.80 -3.16 9.31
CA VAL A 97 0.28 -3.28 10.29
C VAL A 97 1.59 -3.07 9.54
N MET A 98 2.31 -2.01 9.87
CA MET A 98 3.60 -1.70 9.28
C MET A 98 4.70 -1.90 10.31
N VAL A 99 5.73 -2.65 9.95
CA VAL A 99 6.96 -2.78 10.74
C VAL A 99 8.02 -1.93 10.04
N THR A 100 8.62 -1.01 10.77
CA THR A 100 9.68 -0.15 10.25
C THR A 100 10.58 0.35 11.36
N HIS A 101 11.81 0.68 11.03
CA HIS A 101 12.75 1.40 11.89
C HIS A 101 12.89 2.89 11.47
N GLU A 102 12.13 3.33 10.49
CA GLU A 102 12.16 4.73 10.00
C GLU A 102 11.27 5.62 10.87
N HIS A 103 11.83 6.14 11.96
CA HIS A 103 11.12 6.98 12.92
C HIS A 103 10.46 8.22 12.30
N ASN A 104 11.00 8.75 11.21
CA ASN A 104 10.46 9.92 10.54
C ASN A 104 9.10 9.64 9.90
N LEU A 105 8.95 8.50 9.22
CA LEU A 105 7.68 8.07 8.65
C LEU A 105 6.63 7.83 9.76
N VAL A 106 7.04 7.16 10.85
CA VAL A 106 6.15 6.89 11.99
C VAL A 106 5.59 8.19 12.56
N ARG A 107 6.42 9.22 12.70
CA ARG A 107 6.01 10.53 13.24
C ARG A 107 5.12 11.32 12.30
N HIS A 108 5.40 11.26 10.99
CA HIS A 108 4.67 12.00 9.98
C HIS A 108 3.20 11.54 9.86
N PHE A 109 2.97 10.23 9.95
CA PHE A 109 1.64 9.66 9.70
C PHE A 109 0.75 9.51 10.94
N HIS A 110 1.24 9.82 12.15
CA HIS A 110 0.47 9.89 13.40
C HIS A 110 -0.47 8.71 13.68
N HIS A 111 0.02 7.49 13.52
CA HIS A 111 -0.72 6.28 13.85
C HIS A 111 -0.29 5.70 15.20
N ARG A 112 -1.09 4.78 15.74
CA ARG A 112 -0.73 3.99 16.92
C ARG A 112 0.62 3.30 16.70
N VAL A 113 1.52 3.46 17.67
CA VAL A 113 2.87 2.90 17.64
C VAL A 113 3.05 1.90 18.76
N ILE A 114 3.49 0.69 18.40
CA ILE A 114 3.90 -0.34 19.34
C ILE A 114 5.40 -0.51 19.20
N THR A 115 6.15 -0.13 20.25
CA THR A 115 7.61 -0.29 20.26
C THR A 115 7.99 -1.62 20.86
N ILE A 116 8.83 -2.37 20.13
CA ILE A 116 9.31 -3.68 20.54
C ILE A 116 10.83 -3.62 20.69
N GLU A 117 11.34 -3.96 21.85
CA GLU A 117 12.77 -4.08 22.14
C GLU A 117 13.08 -5.44 22.75
N GLN A 118 14.11 -6.13 22.23
CA GLN A 118 14.53 -7.45 22.69
C GLN A 118 13.39 -8.49 22.83
N GLY A 119 12.40 -8.40 21.93
CA GLY A 119 11.25 -9.31 21.89
C GLY A 119 10.12 -8.98 22.87
N ALA A 120 10.21 -7.87 23.60
CA ALA A 120 9.16 -7.40 24.50
C ALA A 120 8.56 -6.08 24.04
N VAL A 121 7.26 -5.90 24.24
CA VAL A 121 6.59 -4.61 24.05
C VAL A 121 7.01 -3.67 25.18
N VAL A 122 7.66 -2.56 24.85
CA VAL A 122 8.13 -1.55 25.80
C VAL A 122 7.24 -0.31 25.83
N SER A 123 6.52 -0.02 24.75
CA SER A 123 5.50 1.02 24.73
C SER A 123 4.40 0.70 23.74
N ASP A 124 3.21 1.25 23.99
CA ASP A 124 2.04 1.19 23.11
C ASP A 124 1.34 2.55 23.26
N SER A 125 1.39 3.36 22.21
CA SER A 125 0.83 4.71 22.21
C SER A 125 -0.06 4.93 21.01
N GLU A 126 -1.25 5.50 21.24
CA GLU A 126 -2.17 5.88 20.17
C GLU A 126 -1.73 7.17 19.47
N ASP A 127 -0.93 8.00 20.14
CA ASP A 127 -0.40 9.26 19.61
C ASP A 127 1.12 9.29 19.71
N THR A 128 1.77 9.54 18.60
CA THR A 128 3.16 10.00 18.60
C THR A 128 3.13 11.50 18.89
N GLU A 129 3.55 11.92 20.10
CA GLU A 129 3.76 13.34 20.39
C GLU A 129 4.60 13.95 19.28
N ALA A 130 4.10 15.05 18.70
CA ALA A 130 4.79 15.80 17.68
C ALA A 130 6.20 16.14 18.16
N LEU A 131 7.22 15.62 17.48
CA LEU A 131 8.60 16.03 17.72
C LEU A 131 8.88 17.38 17.06
N PRO A 132 9.87 18.11 17.55
CA PRO A 132 10.15 19.48 17.10
C PRO A 132 10.38 19.61 15.60
N ASP A 133 9.94 20.70 15.08
CA ASP A 133 9.73 21.25 13.75
C ASP A 133 10.78 21.10 12.62
N ASP A 134 11.74 20.24 12.69
CA ASP A 134 12.74 20.10 11.60
C ASP A 134 12.16 19.46 10.31
N TYR A 135 10.92 18.97 10.35
CA TYR A 135 10.28 18.28 9.24
C TYR A 135 9.20 19.09 8.49
N ALA A 136 8.83 20.26 8.98
CA ALA A 136 7.86 21.15 8.32
C ALA A 136 8.27 21.59 6.90
N THR A 137 9.52 21.39 6.52
CA THR A 137 10.05 21.72 5.19
C THR A 137 9.72 20.63 4.18
N ILE A 138 9.89 19.35 4.56
CA ILE A 138 9.59 18.19 3.69
C ILE A 138 8.07 18.08 3.45
N GLU A 139 7.26 18.33 4.48
CA GLU A 139 5.80 18.35 4.39
C GLU A 139 5.29 19.39 3.40
N ARG A 140 5.88 20.59 3.39
CA ARG A 140 5.51 21.67 2.47
C ARG A 140 5.85 21.35 1.03
N ASP A 141 6.97 20.73 0.77
CA ASP A 141 7.40 20.38 -0.58
C ASP A 141 6.56 19.21 -1.13
N TYR A 142 6.25 18.20 -0.31
CA TYR A 142 5.41 17.06 -0.70
C TYR A 142 3.95 17.45 -0.93
N ALA A 143 3.35 18.25 -0.03
CA ALA A 143 1.97 18.71 -0.14
C ALA A 143 1.76 19.76 -1.24
N SER A 144 2.81 20.49 -1.65
CA SER A 144 2.74 21.52 -2.69
C SER A 144 2.79 20.97 -4.12
N ASP A 145 3.18 19.72 -4.31
CA ASP A 145 3.20 19.08 -5.62
C ASP A 145 1.79 18.65 -6.04
N ALA A 146 1.19 19.41 -6.97
CA ALA A 146 -0.15 19.12 -7.51
C ALA A 146 -0.26 17.70 -8.11
N SER A 147 0.86 17.13 -8.57
CA SER A 147 0.90 15.77 -9.11
C SER A 147 0.66 14.71 -8.02
N ASN A 148 1.13 14.97 -6.80
CA ASN A 148 0.93 14.08 -5.66
C ASN A 148 -0.51 14.13 -5.15
N ALA A 149 -1.12 15.31 -5.13
CA ALA A 149 -2.54 15.47 -4.77
C ALA A 149 -3.48 14.76 -5.78
N GLU A 150 -3.19 14.82 -7.08
CA GLU A 150 -3.94 14.08 -8.11
C GLU A 150 -3.74 12.56 -7.99
N ARG A 151 -2.52 12.10 -7.71
CA ARG A 151 -2.23 10.68 -7.48
C ARG A 151 -2.93 10.16 -6.23
N ALA A 152 -2.90 10.91 -5.13
CA ALA A 152 -3.61 10.58 -3.90
C ALA A 152 -5.13 10.52 -4.12
N ALA A 153 -5.71 11.48 -4.85
CA ALA A 153 -7.13 11.48 -5.18
C ALA A 153 -7.52 10.31 -6.10
N ALA A 154 -6.69 9.97 -7.08
CA ALA A 154 -6.89 8.82 -7.95
C ALA A 154 -6.78 7.50 -7.17
N ALA A 155 -5.83 7.39 -6.23
CA ALA A 155 -5.69 6.26 -5.34
C ALA A 155 -6.90 6.12 -4.41
N ALA A 156 -7.37 7.21 -3.80
CA ALA A 156 -8.54 7.23 -2.94
C ALA A 156 -9.82 6.80 -3.69
N ALA A 157 -10.06 7.35 -4.89
CA ALA A 157 -11.20 6.97 -5.72
C ALA A 157 -11.15 5.49 -6.14
N ALA A 158 -9.96 4.98 -6.42
CA ALA A 158 -9.76 3.60 -6.79
C ALA A 158 -9.95 2.65 -5.60
N VAL A 159 -9.55 3.03 -4.39
CA VAL A 159 -9.76 2.24 -3.17
C VAL A 159 -11.23 2.22 -2.78
N GLN A 160 -12.00 3.31 -2.94
CA GLN A 160 -13.45 3.31 -2.75
C GLN A 160 -14.17 2.28 -3.65
N ASN A 161 -13.70 2.11 -4.89
CA ASN A 161 -14.20 1.07 -5.78
C ASN A 161 -13.83 -0.35 -5.33
N ILE A 162 -12.71 -0.54 -4.58
CA ILE A 162 -12.36 -1.84 -3.97
C ILE A 162 -13.33 -2.19 -2.85
N ALA A 163 -13.62 -1.25 -1.96
CA ALA A 163 -14.53 -1.46 -0.84
C ALA A 163 -15.97 -1.77 -1.29
N SER A 164 -16.40 -1.24 -2.46
CA SER A 164 -17.71 -1.51 -3.04
C SER A 164 -17.79 -2.78 -3.89
N SER A 165 -16.66 -3.45 -4.19
CA SER A 165 -16.67 -4.73 -4.89
C SER A 165 -16.93 -5.87 -3.90
N GLU A 166 -17.80 -6.83 -4.30
CA GLU A 166 -18.17 -8.01 -3.51
C GLU A 166 -16.98 -8.61 -2.74
N THR A 167 -17.14 -8.78 -1.43
CA THR A 167 -16.14 -9.40 -0.56
C THR A 167 -15.94 -10.88 -0.91
N VAL A 168 -14.83 -11.47 -0.48
CA VAL A 168 -14.57 -12.90 -0.66
C VAL A 168 -15.67 -13.73 0.00
N GLU A 169 -16.25 -13.26 1.11
CA GLU A 169 -17.36 -13.90 1.81
C GLU A 169 -18.64 -13.95 0.97
N ASP A 170 -18.96 -12.90 0.23
CA ASP A 170 -20.11 -12.88 -0.69
C ASP A 170 -19.95 -13.88 -1.84
N ARG A 171 -18.72 -14.13 -2.27
CA ARG A 171 -18.41 -15.12 -3.32
C ARG A 171 -18.55 -16.55 -2.82
N VAL A 172 -18.10 -16.83 -1.59
CA VAL A 172 -18.22 -18.16 -0.96
C VAL A 172 -19.68 -18.48 -0.68
N ALA A 173 -20.48 -17.49 -0.28
CA ALA A 173 -21.91 -17.66 -0.04
C ALA A 173 -22.72 -17.98 -1.32
N LYS A 174 -22.28 -17.48 -2.48
CA LYS A 174 -22.95 -17.76 -3.78
C LYS A 174 -22.56 -19.09 -4.43
N GLN A 175 -21.58 -19.83 -3.86
CA GLN A 175 -21.14 -21.13 -4.37
C GLN A 175 -21.71 -22.32 -3.55
N LYS A 176 -22.49 -22.07 -2.53
CA LYS A 176 -23.29 -23.04 -1.79
C LYS A 176 -24.74 -23.02 -2.28
#